data_cac7bb409427dbf5469fda150177adcf
#
_entry.id   cac7bb409427dbf5469fda150177adcf
#
_cell.length_a   1.000
_cell.length_b   1.000
_cell.length_c   1.000
_cell.angle_alpha   90.00
_cell.angle_beta   90.00
_cell.angle_gamma   90.00
#
_symmetry.space_group_name_H-M   'P 1'
#
loop_
_entity.id
_entity.type
_entity.pdbx_description
1 polymer ?
#
loop_
_entity_poly.entity_id
_entity_poly.type
_entity_poly.pdbx_seq_one_letter_code
_entity_poly.pdbx_strand_id
1 'polypeptide(L)'
;LPERNGDVRAYEEYFRVPVYFAGAGITFTLPEELLEAEIATANSAVFQASLALGSKAFNTRVTREMGGYRQRIVALLEVLQDRYPSIAWVARQLKVTERTLRRRLADEGTNYREVLDLVRHDRARQLLRDERLRIEEVAERLGYMDTSSFRHAFRRWTGQCANDYRQARLAGKTARRQGER
;
A
#
# COMPACT_ATOMS: atom_id res chain seq x y z
N LEU A 1 -1.32 21.64 4.74
CA LEU A 1 -1.83 22.74 3.93
C LEU A 1 -0.93 23.94 4.19
N PRO A 2 -0.52 24.70 3.15
CA PRO A 2 0.19 25.96 3.37
C PRO A 2 -0.69 26.84 4.24
N GLU A 3 -0.07 27.62 5.13
CA GLU A 3 -0.75 28.62 5.93
C GLU A 3 -1.66 29.47 5.03
N ARG A 4 -2.92 29.15 4.99
CA ARG A 4 -3.93 30.10 4.57
C ARG A 4 -4.43 30.77 5.83
N ASN A 5 -4.40 32.09 5.84
CA ASN A 5 -5.01 32.97 6.82
C ASN A 5 -6.52 32.63 6.97
N GLY A 6 -6.82 31.53 7.61
CA GLY A 6 -8.16 31.08 7.92
C GLY A 6 -8.24 30.88 9.43
N ASP A 7 -9.27 31.40 10.03
CA ASP A 7 -9.56 31.24 11.44
C ASP A 7 -9.63 29.74 11.76
N VAL A 8 -8.67 29.22 12.54
CA VAL A 8 -8.62 27.80 12.98
C VAL A 8 -9.97 27.39 13.59
N ARG A 9 -10.62 28.31 14.32
CA ARG A 9 -11.93 28.08 14.94
C ARG A 9 -13.02 27.72 13.94
N ALA A 10 -13.02 28.31 12.74
CA ALA A 10 -13.99 27.97 11.72
C ALA A 10 -13.85 26.53 11.23
N TYR A 11 -12.62 26.00 11.18
CA TYR A 11 -12.39 24.60 10.83
C TYR A 11 -12.76 23.66 11.99
N GLU A 12 -12.45 24.01 13.23
CA GLU A 12 -12.82 23.21 14.40
C GLU A 12 -14.34 23.17 14.60
N GLU A 13 -15.03 24.26 14.34
CA GLU A 13 -16.49 24.33 14.39
C GLU A 13 -17.15 23.47 13.30
N TYR A 14 -16.58 23.49 12.08
CA TYR A 14 -17.07 22.69 10.96
C TYR A 14 -16.81 21.21 11.14
N PHE A 15 -15.57 20.83 11.49
CA PHE A 15 -15.18 19.44 11.65
C PHE A 15 -15.49 18.84 13.03
N ARG A 16 -15.78 19.69 14.02
CA ARG A 16 -16.04 19.33 15.43
C ARG A 16 -14.90 18.51 16.08
N VAL A 17 -13.68 18.73 15.62
CA VAL A 17 -12.46 18.11 16.15
C VAL A 17 -11.33 19.16 16.15
N PRO A 18 -10.32 19.01 17.03
CA PRO A 18 -9.15 19.89 17.00
C PRO A 18 -8.44 19.86 15.65
N VAL A 19 -8.10 21.02 15.10
CA VAL A 19 -7.42 21.17 13.80
C VAL A 19 -6.07 21.83 14.01
N TYR A 20 -5.00 21.15 13.56
CA TYR A 20 -3.63 21.64 13.62
C TYR A 20 -3.10 21.92 12.23
N PHE A 21 -2.52 23.11 12.04
CA PHE A 21 -1.87 23.53 10.80
C PHE A 21 -0.35 23.37 10.91
N ALA A 22 0.35 23.48 9.78
CA ALA A 22 1.82 23.37 9.67
C ALA A 22 2.38 21.94 9.78
N GLY A 23 1.57 20.92 9.57
CA GLY A 23 2.05 19.54 9.41
C GLY A 23 2.66 19.30 8.02
N ALA A 24 3.54 18.29 7.91
CA ALA A 24 4.12 17.85 6.64
C ALA A 24 3.09 17.20 5.67
N GLY A 25 1.87 16.97 6.11
CA GLY A 25 0.78 16.37 5.35
C GLY A 25 -0.57 16.50 6.07
N ILE A 26 -1.62 15.99 5.44
CA ILE A 26 -2.95 15.91 6.03
C ILE A 26 -3.04 14.57 6.77
N THR A 27 -3.23 14.62 8.10
CA THR A 27 -3.38 13.44 8.94
C THR A 27 -4.71 13.50 9.67
N PHE A 28 -5.45 12.40 9.64
CA PHE A 28 -6.66 12.21 10.43
C PHE A 28 -6.37 11.13 11.48
N THR A 29 -6.61 11.45 12.75
CA THR A 29 -6.54 10.49 13.84
C THR A 29 -7.96 10.10 14.23
N LEU A 30 -8.28 8.82 14.15
CA LEU A 30 -9.58 8.27 14.50
C LEU A 30 -9.43 7.33 15.67
N PRO A 31 -10.40 7.29 16.62
CA PRO A 31 -10.46 6.25 17.63
C PRO A 31 -10.50 4.85 17.00
N GLU A 32 -9.84 3.87 17.63
CA GLU A 32 -9.76 2.50 17.10
C GLU A 32 -11.15 1.86 16.98
N GLU A 33 -12.08 2.23 17.84
CA GLU A 33 -13.48 1.76 17.84
C GLU A 33 -14.23 2.13 16.55
N LEU A 34 -13.86 3.24 15.92
CA LEU A 34 -14.47 3.65 14.64
C LEU A 34 -14.03 2.79 13.46
N LEU A 35 -12.93 2.04 13.59
CA LEU A 35 -12.47 1.13 12.53
C LEU A 35 -13.34 -0.12 12.43
N GLU A 36 -14.00 -0.49 13.54
CA GLU A 36 -14.92 -1.64 13.62
C GLU A 36 -16.40 -1.24 13.45
N ALA A 37 -16.67 0.08 13.38
CA ALA A 37 -18.04 0.58 13.26
C ALA A 37 -18.62 0.27 11.87
N GLU A 38 -19.83 -0.29 11.84
CA GLU A 38 -20.57 -0.47 10.60
C GLU A 38 -20.94 0.89 9.99
N ILE A 39 -20.51 1.11 8.75
CA ILE A 39 -20.90 2.32 8.01
C ILE A 39 -22.33 2.13 7.53
N ALA A 40 -23.28 2.86 8.13
CA ALA A 40 -24.72 2.75 7.84
C ALA A 40 -25.07 2.92 6.33
N THR A 41 -24.22 3.60 5.57
CA THR A 41 -24.37 3.82 4.12
C THR A 41 -23.48 2.89 3.30
N ALA A 42 -22.86 1.86 3.91
CA ALA A 42 -22.00 0.93 3.19
C ALA A 42 -22.80 0.18 2.10
N ASN A 43 -22.38 0.36 0.86
CA ASN A 43 -22.90 -0.34 -0.29
C ASN A 43 -21.75 -0.95 -1.07
N SER A 44 -21.64 -2.27 -1.02
CA SER A 44 -20.59 -3.03 -1.68
C SER A 44 -20.53 -2.76 -3.20
N ALA A 45 -21.67 -2.64 -3.87
CA ALA A 45 -21.71 -2.34 -5.31
C ALA A 45 -21.22 -0.93 -5.62
N VAL A 46 -21.62 0.07 -4.81
CA VAL A 46 -21.17 1.46 -4.93
C VAL A 46 -19.66 1.56 -4.63
N PHE A 47 -19.18 0.84 -3.62
CA PHE A 47 -17.75 0.77 -3.30
C PHE A 47 -16.94 0.19 -4.46
N GLN A 48 -17.37 -0.94 -5.05
CA GLN A 48 -16.69 -1.54 -6.19
C GLN A 48 -16.73 -0.64 -7.44
N ALA A 49 -17.86 0.03 -7.70
CA ALA A 49 -17.97 1.01 -8.78
C ALA A 49 -17.05 2.23 -8.53
N SER A 50 -16.97 2.72 -7.30
CA SER A 50 -16.10 3.83 -6.91
C SER A 50 -14.63 3.46 -7.03
N LEU A 51 -14.25 2.23 -6.65
CA LEU A 51 -12.90 1.71 -6.87
C LEU A 51 -12.56 1.64 -8.37
N ALA A 52 -13.49 1.17 -9.20
CA ALA A 52 -13.29 1.08 -10.65
C ALA A 52 -13.17 2.47 -11.31
N LEU A 53 -13.97 3.44 -10.88
CA LEU A 53 -13.91 4.83 -11.33
C LEU A 53 -12.67 5.55 -10.77
N GLY A 54 -12.37 5.35 -9.49
CA GLY A 54 -11.20 5.90 -8.81
C GLY A 54 -9.91 5.39 -9.42
N SER A 55 -9.81 4.10 -9.73
CA SER A 55 -8.64 3.52 -10.38
C SER A 55 -8.46 4.08 -11.81
N LYS A 56 -9.54 4.33 -12.55
CA LYS A 56 -9.50 4.95 -13.87
C LYS A 56 -9.05 6.42 -13.80
N ALA A 57 -9.58 7.20 -12.87
CA ALA A 57 -9.21 8.59 -12.63
C ALA A 57 -7.78 8.69 -12.06
N PHE A 58 -7.41 7.81 -11.13
CA PHE A 58 -6.09 7.69 -10.53
C PHE A 58 -5.03 7.31 -11.58
N ASN A 59 -5.29 6.31 -12.41
CA ASN A 59 -4.40 5.95 -13.52
C ASN A 59 -4.20 7.11 -14.50
N THR A 60 -5.22 7.92 -14.76
CA THR A 60 -5.10 9.09 -15.66
C THR A 60 -4.26 10.21 -15.02
N ARG A 61 -4.39 10.43 -13.73
CA ARG A 61 -3.67 11.48 -12.98
C ARG A 61 -2.22 11.07 -12.67
N VAL A 62 -2.02 9.85 -12.15
CA VAL A 62 -0.70 9.26 -11.86
C VAL A 62 0.15 9.16 -13.12
N THR A 63 -0.48 8.89 -14.26
CA THR A 63 0.23 8.81 -15.53
C THR A 63 0.75 10.16 -16.02
N ARG A 64 0.16 11.26 -15.58
CA ARG A 64 0.49 12.62 -16.05
C ARG A 64 1.38 13.43 -15.11
N GLU A 65 1.28 13.23 -13.79
CA GLU A 65 1.85 14.14 -12.78
C GLU A 65 2.93 13.50 -11.89
N MET A 66 3.04 12.17 -11.86
CA MET A 66 4.01 11.49 -11.00
C MET A 66 5.25 11.07 -11.79
N GLY A 67 6.40 11.23 -11.13
CA GLY A 67 7.75 10.89 -11.53
C GLY A 67 7.96 9.64 -12.41
N GLY A 68 9.13 9.03 -12.38
CA GLY A 68 9.54 7.97 -13.30
C GLY A 68 8.59 6.74 -13.41
N TYR A 69 8.91 5.89 -14.34
CA TYR A 69 8.13 4.66 -14.60
C TYR A 69 8.06 3.73 -13.40
N ARG A 70 9.09 3.72 -12.55
CA ARG A 70 9.09 2.97 -11.28
C ARG A 70 7.91 3.36 -10.40
N GLN A 71 7.71 4.65 -10.14
CA GLN A 71 6.63 5.13 -9.28
C GLN A 71 5.24 4.84 -9.87
N ARG A 72 5.10 5.00 -11.19
CA ARG A 72 3.85 4.70 -11.92
C ARG A 72 3.49 3.22 -11.83
N ILE A 73 4.48 2.32 -11.89
CA ILE A 73 4.27 0.88 -11.74
C ILE A 73 3.89 0.55 -10.29
N VAL A 74 4.58 1.10 -9.29
CA VAL A 74 4.24 0.89 -7.87
C VAL A 74 2.79 1.27 -7.63
N ALA A 75 2.38 2.48 -8.02
CA ALA A 75 1.01 2.95 -7.85
C ALA A 75 -0.03 2.06 -8.56
N LEU A 76 0.30 1.56 -9.75
CA LEU A 76 -0.57 0.63 -10.49
C LEU A 76 -0.72 -0.71 -9.75
N LEU A 77 0.38 -1.26 -9.23
CA LEU A 77 0.39 -2.54 -8.52
C LEU A 77 -0.31 -2.45 -7.15
N GLU A 78 -0.21 -1.32 -6.45
CA GLU A 78 -0.92 -1.07 -5.20
C GLU A 78 -2.44 -1.09 -5.37
N VAL A 79 -2.94 -0.52 -6.47
CA VAL A 79 -4.39 -0.54 -6.80
C VAL A 79 -4.87 -1.96 -7.13
N LEU A 80 -4.04 -2.76 -7.77
CA LEU A 80 -4.40 -4.13 -8.18
C LEU A 80 -4.50 -5.10 -7.00
N GLN A 81 -3.97 -4.71 -5.83
CA GLN A 81 -3.86 -5.56 -4.64
C GLN A 81 -3.42 -6.99 -5.06
N ASP A 82 -3.45 -7.97 -4.37
CA ASP A 82 -3.04 -9.36 -4.56
C ASP A 82 -2.89 -9.88 -6.03
N ARG A 83 -2.74 -9.00 -7.02
CA ARG A 83 -2.48 -9.29 -8.45
C ARG A 83 -1.13 -8.76 -8.88
N TYR A 84 -0.30 -9.65 -9.37
CA TYR A 84 1.07 -9.36 -9.82
C TYR A 84 1.22 -9.70 -11.32
N PRO A 85 0.76 -8.79 -12.20
CA PRO A 85 0.69 -9.04 -13.63
C PRO A 85 2.09 -9.13 -14.26
N SER A 86 2.14 -9.60 -15.53
CA SER A 86 3.38 -9.58 -16.31
C SER A 86 3.77 -8.16 -16.73
N ILE A 87 5.04 -7.95 -17.05
CA ILE A 87 5.54 -6.67 -17.56
C ILE A 87 4.81 -6.26 -18.86
N ALA A 88 4.43 -7.22 -19.70
CA ALA A 88 3.68 -6.97 -20.92
C ALA A 88 2.30 -6.37 -20.65
N TRP A 89 1.62 -6.85 -19.60
CA TRP A 89 0.35 -6.28 -19.16
C TRP A 89 0.53 -4.86 -18.64
N VAL A 90 1.53 -4.63 -17.78
CA VAL A 90 1.83 -3.31 -17.22
C VAL A 90 2.20 -2.31 -18.33
N ALA A 91 3.00 -2.73 -19.30
CA ALA A 91 3.36 -1.89 -20.43
C ALA A 91 2.13 -1.42 -21.23
N ARG A 92 1.15 -2.33 -21.45
CA ARG A 92 -0.13 -1.97 -22.10
C ARG A 92 -0.92 -0.93 -21.27
N GLN A 93 -0.98 -1.09 -19.96
CA GLN A 93 -1.66 -0.12 -19.09
C GLN A 93 -0.99 1.26 -19.16
N LEU A 94 0.33 1.30 -19.23
CA LEU A 94 1.11 2.53 -19.34
C LEU A 94 1.21 3.08 -20.78
N LYS A 95 0.54 2.41 -21.75
CA LYS A 95 0.50 2.77 -23.17
C LYS A 95 1.89 2.87 -23.83
N VAL A 96 2.78 1.94 -23.46
CA VAL A 96 4.12 1.78 -24.01
C VAL A 96 4.36 0.33 -24.42
N THR A 97 5.41 0.09 -25.23
CA THR A 97 5.86 -1.28 -25.52
C THR A 97 6.65 -1.83 -24.33
N GLU A 98 6.70 -3.16 -24.18
CA GLU A 98 7.51 -3.82 -23.15
C GLU A 98 8.99 -3.41 -23.26
N ARG A 99 9.54 -3.33 -24.50
CA ARG A 99 10.90 -2.86 -24.76
C ARG A 99 11.13 -1.44 -24.23
N THR A 100 10.16 -0.55 -24.48
CA THR A 100 10.24 0.84 -23.98
C THR A 100 10.21 0.87 -22.46
N LEU A 101 9.31 0.09 -21.84
CA LEU A 101 9.19 0.02 -20.40
C LEU A 101 10.49 -0.49 -19.73
N ARG A 102 11.08 -1.57 -20.27
CA ARG A 102 12.35 -2.10 -19.80
C ARG A 102 13.48 -1.07 -19.88
N ARG A 103 13.58 -0.36 -21.02
CA ARG A 103 14.58 0.69 -21.20
C ARG A 103 14.39 1.82 -20.19
N ARG A 104 13.17 2.31 -20.01
CA ARG A 104 12.87 3.39 -19.06
C ARG A 104 13.18 3.00 -17.60
N LEU A 105 12.87 1.77 -17.21
CA LEU A 105 13.25 1.27 -15.89
C LEU A 105 14.77 1.16 -15.74
N ALA A 106 15.49 0.71 -16.76
CA ALA A 106 16.94 0.67 -16.77
C ALA A 106 17.56 2.08 -16.67
N ASP A 107 16.99 3.07 -17.38
CA ASP A 107 17.39 4.49 -17.28
C ASP A 107 17.18 5.03 -15.85
N GLU A 108 16.23 4.48 -15.10
CA GLU A 108 15.96 4.79 -13.67
C GLU A 108 16.78 3.91 -12.70
N GLY A 109 17.71 3.11 -13.19
CA GLY A 109 18.59 2.25 -12.37
C GLY A 109 17.87 1.04 -11.76
N THR A 110 16.73 0.59 -12.33
CA THR A 110 15.94 -0.52 -11.82
C THR A 110 15.38 -1.40 -12.93
N ASN A 111 14.70 -2.48 -12.55
CA ASN A 111 13.99 -3.36 -13.47
C ASN A 111 12.63 -3.76 -12.91
N TYR A 112 11.78 -4.35 -13.75
CA TYR A 112 10.41 -4.70 -13.35
C TYR A 112 10.36 -5.70 -12.18
N ARG A 113 11.30 -6.63 -12.11
CA ARG A 113 11.37 -7.61 -11.01
C ARG A 113 11.65 -6.94 -9.68
N GLU A 114 12.57 -5.99 -9.64
CA GLU A 114 12.89 -5.20 -8.44
C GLU A 114 11.70 -4.37 -7.97
N VAL A 115 10.99 -3.72 -8.90
CA VAL A 115 9.77 -2.97 -8.57
C VAL A 115 8.68 -3.89 -8.02
N LEU A 116 8.51 -5.07 -8.62
CA LEU A 116 7.56 -6.07 -8.17
C LEU A 116 7.95 -6.64 -6.78
N ASP A 117 9.23 -6.89 -6.56
CA ASP A 117 9.76 -7.35 -5.27
C ASP A 117 9.54 -6.29 -4.17
N LEU A 118 9.71 -5.00 -4.48
CA LEU A 118 9.42 -3.92 -3.54
C LEU A 118 7.94 -3.93 -3.10
N VAL A 119 7.03 -3.97 -4.05
CA VAL A 119 5.59 -3.98 -3.75
C VAL A 119 5.19 -5.25 -2.98
N ARG A 120 5.70 -6.41 -3.37
CA ARG A 120 5.47 -7.68 -2.66
C ARG A 120 6.03 -7.65 -1.24
N HIS A 121 7.20 -7.06 -1.04
CA HIS A 121 7.80 -6.92 0.28
C HIS A 121 6.92 -6.08 1.21
N ASP A 122 6.46 -4.92 0.76
CA ASP A 122 5.62 -4.05 1.57
C ASP A 122 4.27 -4.70 1.87
N ARG A 123 3.68 -5.38 0.90
CA ARG A 123 2.44 -6.14 1.09
C ARG A 123 2.64 -7.33 2.05
N ALA A 124 3.76 -8.05 1.95
CA ALA A 124 4.10 -9.13 2.88
C ALA A 124 4.15 -8.63 4.33
N ARG A 125 4.77 -7.46 4.55
CA ARG A 125 4.84 -6.84 5.88
C ARG A 125 3.46 -6.48 6.44
N GLN A 126 2.51 -6.10 5.59
CA GLN A 126 1.13 -5.85 5.99
C GLN A 126 0.40 -7.15 6.36
N LEU A 127 0.45 -8.15 5.47
CA LEU A 127 -0.21 -9.43 5.67
C LEU A 127 0.33 -10.20 6.89
N LEU A 128 1.64 -10.12 7.14
CA LEU A 128 2.26 -10.75 8.31
C LEU A 128 1.87 -10.11 9.66
N ARG A 129 1.17 -8.98 9.67
CA ARG A 129 0.60 -8.38 10.88
C ARG A 129 -0.66 -9.11 11.34
N ASP A 130 -1.35 -9.77 10.43
CA ASP A 130 -2.52 -10.58 10.74
C ASP A 130 -2.06 -11.98 11.18
N GLU A 131 -2.26 -12.27 12.45
CA GLU A 131 -1.89 -13.55 13.08
C GLU A 131 -2.74 -14.71 12.58
N ARG A 132 -3.92 -14.43 12.07
CA ARG A 132 -4.87 -15.44 11.58
C ARG A 132 -4.43 -16.01 10.23
N LEU A 133 -3.65 -15.24 9.45
CA LEU A 133 -3.15 -15.69 8.16
C LEU A 133 -1.98 -16.67 8.33
N ARG A 134 -2.10 -17.85 7.75
CA ARG A 134 -0.98 -18.79 7.65
C ARG A 134 0.07 -18.28 6.65
N ILE A 135 1.30 -18.70 6.80
CA ILE A 135 2.39 -18.30 5.87
C ILE A 135 2.10 -18.74 4.44
N GLU A 136 1.41 -19.85 4.27
CA GLU A 136 0.96 -20.38 2.99
C GLU A 136 -0.04 -19.42 2.32
N GLU A 137 -1.00 -18.90 3.08
CA GLU A 137 -2.00 -17.93 2.60
C GLU A 137 -1.34 -16.58 2.26
N VAL A 138 -0.35 -16.17 3.02
CA VAL A 138 0.44 -14.98 2.70
C VAL A 138 1.19 -15.17 1.37
N ALA A 139 1.82 -16.33 1.16
CA ALA A 139 2.53 -16.65 -0.08
C ALA A 139 1.58 -16.61 -1.30
N GLU A 140 0.40 -17.21 -1.18
CA GLU A 140 -0.63 -17.25 -2.21
C GLU A 140 -1.11 -15.84 -2.58
N ARG A 141 -1.45 -15.02 -1.57
CA ARG A 141 -1.87 -13.60 -1.79
C ARG A 141 -0.78 -12.75 -2.42
N LEU A 142 0.48 -13.10 -2.24
CA LEU A 142 1.61 -12.43 -2.87
C LEU A 142 1.92 -12.99 -4.28
N GLY A 143 1.10 -13.93 -4.78
CA GLY A 143 1.21 -14.52 -6.10
C GLY A 143 2.41 -15.47 -6.24
N TYR A 144 2.81 -16.13 -5.16
CA TYR A 144 3.79 -17.22 -5.22
C TYR A 144 3.10 -18.56 -5.44
N MET A 145 3.66 -19.38 -6.31
CA MET A 145 3.16 -20.73 -6.62
C MET A 145 3.35 -21.69 -5.45
N ASP A 146 4.35 -21.45 -4.62
CA ASP A 146 4.68 -22.24 -3.45
C ASP A 146 5.26 -21.40 -2.31
N THR A 147 5.09 -21.90 -1.10
CA THR A 147 5.54 -21.24 0.14
C THR A 147 7.06 -21.13 0.24
N SER A 148 7.80 -22.07 -0.34
CA SER A 148 9.27 -22.06 -0.31
C SER A 148 9.83 -20.89 -1.10
N SER A 149 9.30 -20.64 -2.29
CA SER A 149 9.63 -19.48 -3.13
C SER A 149 9.40 -18.15 -2.40
N PHE A 150 8.28 -18.04 -1.68
CA PHE A 150 8.00 -16.87 -0.83
C PHE A 150 9.02 -16.74 0.30
N ARG A 151 9.30 -17.83 1.05
CA ARG A 151 10.26 -17.82 2.16
C ARG A 151 11.66 -17.38 1.71
N HIS A 152 12.11 -17.87 0.55
CA HIS A 152 13.38 -17.44 -0.04
C HIS A 152 13.37 -15.96 -0.44
N ALA A 153 12.31 -15.49 -1.07
CA ALA A 153 12.16 -14.08 -1.42
C ALA A 153 12.13 -13.18 -0.18
N PHE A 154 11.35 -13.54 0.82
CA PHE A 154 11.21 -12.76 2.06
C PHE A 154 12.54 -12.66 2.82
N ARG A 155 13.28 -13.80 2.92
CA ARG A 155 14.62 -13.81 3.52
C ARG A 155 15.62 -12.94 2.75
N ARG A 156 15.54 -12.94 1.42
CA ARG A 156 16.37 -12.06 0.58
C ARG A 156 16.07 -10.58 0.85
N TRP A 157 14.81 -10.21 1.06
CA TRP A 157 14.39 -8.82 1.31
C TRP A 157 14.71 -8.32 2.71
N THR A 158 14.60 -9.20 3.73
CA THR A 158 14.62 -8.79 5.15
C THR A 158 15.80 -9.35 5.95
N GLY A 159 16.53 -10.32 5.40
CA GLY A 159 17.60 -11.04 6.10
C GLY A 159 17.10 -12.10 7.08
N GLN A 160 15.78 -12.21 7.34
CA GLN A 160 15.21 -13.11 8.33
C GLN A 160 14.03 -13.90 7.76
N CYS A 161 13.62 -14.98 8.42
CA CYS A 161 12.48 -15.74 7.93
C CYS A 161 11.13 -15.08 8.32
N ALA A 162 10.07 -15.37 7.55
CA ALA A 162 8.76 -14.73 7.72
C ALA A 162 8.14 -15.02 9.10
N ASN A 163 8.36 -16.21 9.67
CA ASN A 163 7.89 -16.55 10.99
C ASN A 163 8.60 -15.74 12.08
N ASP A 164 9.92 -15.63 12.04
CA ASP A 164 10.70 -14.87 13.02
C ASP A 164 10.33 -13.39 12.97
N TYR A 165 10.14 -12.84 11.76
CA TYR A 165 9.66 -11.48 11.55
C TYR A 165 8.30 -11.24 12.22
N ARG A 166 7.35 -12.19 12.06
CA ARG A 166 6.03 -12.13 12.70
C ARG A 166 6.17 -12.16 14.23
N GLN A 167 6.90 -13.12 14.78
CA GLN A 167 7.10 -13.28 16.23
C GLN A 167 7.75 -12.05 16.87
N ALA A 168 8.79 -11.50 16.26
CA ALA A 168 9.46 -10.30 16.75
C ALA A 168 8.51 -9.10 16.85
N ARG A 169 7.60 -8.95 15.89
CA ARG A 169 6.60 -7.85 15.91
C ARG A 169 5.53 -8.06 16.96
N LEU A 170 5.09 -9.29 17.20
CA LEU A 170 4.11 -9.63 18.22
C LEU A 170 4.67 -9.36 19.60
N ALA A 171 5.89 -9.79 19.87
CA ALA A 171 6.59 -9.52 21.13
C ALA A 171 6.70 -8.00 21.40
N GLY A 172 7.04 -7.20 20.37
CA GLY A 172 7.10 -5.75 20.49
C GLY A 172 5.73 -5.08 20.76
N LYS A 173 4.63 -5.65 20.25
CA LYS A 173 3.26 -5.16 20.48
C LYS A 173 2.80 -5.45 21.92
N THR A 174 3.16 -6.62 22.45
CA THR A 174 2.83 -7.02 23.83
C THR A 174 3.61 -6.20 24.86
N ALA A 175 4.90 -5.93 24.60
CA ALA A 175 5.73 -5.11 25.47
C ALA A 175 5.22 -3.65 25.58
N ARG A 176 4.75 -3.05 24.47
CA ARG A 176 4.16 -1.71 24.48
C ARG A 176 2.86 -1.64 25.30
N ARG A 177 2.00 -2.65 25.19
CA ARG A 177 0.73 -2.70 25.97
C ARG A 177 0.96 -2.89 27.47
N GLN A 178 2.08 -3.45 27.90
CA GLN A 178 2.42 -3.64 29.31
C GLN A 178 3.14 -2.43 29.92
N GLY A 179 3.76 -1.57 29.11
CA GLY A 179 4.42 -0.34 29.56
C GLY A 179 3.48 0.87 29.69
N GLU A 180 2.23 0.77 29.21
CA GLU A 180 1.20 1.81 29.33
C GLU A 180 0.20 1.57 30.48
N ARG A 181 0.47 0.62 31.36
CA ARG A 181 -0.27 0.39 32.61
C ARG A 181 0.58 0.77 33.81
#